data_fa91bc05f88c0ffafe4c6af4162036e3
#
_entry.id   fa91bc05f88c0ffafe4c6af4162036e3
#
_cell.length_a   1.000
_cell.length_b   1.000
_cell.length_c   1.000
_cell.angle_alpha   90.00
_cell.angle_beta   90.00
_cell.angle_gamma   90.00
#
_symmetry.space_group_name_H-M   'P 1'
#
loop_
_entity.id
_entity.type
_entity.pdbx_description
1 polymer ?
#
loop_
_entity_poly.entity_id
_entity_poly.type
_entity_poly.pdbx_seq_one_letter_code
_entity_poly.pdbx_strand_id
1 'polypeptide(L)'
;MYLHTKLLDVVEDNLFDEIIYENRFLYLIVEMGLYMKKIIFMMIYDVIGSVFIGVSIVCFAVAADFAPGGVNGIAVMANYLANIPIGLATILINIPIILFTFRSLGKAFFLYSVKTMVISSFLIDYVLCRLPLYHGSRLLAAILAGITAGIGYSLIFNEGSSTGGTDFIIAAIKKKKPKMTFGLLAFAVDGIIVLLSIFVFKEALAFIYGMVYTIVTSVALDLCTLVLKKCHLTYVDCEEI
;
A
#
# COMPACT_ATOMS: atom_id res chain seq x y z
N MET A 1 -17.65 61.82 27.61
CA MET A 1 -16.89 60.70 28.21
C MET A 1 -17.51 59.34 27.90
N TYR A 2 -18.83 59.17 27.89
CA TYR A 2 -19.52 57.90 27.60
C TYR A 2 -19.51 57.49 26.09
N LEU A 3 -19.42 58.41 25.13
CA LEU A 3 -19.34 58.10 23.69
C LEU A 3 -17.94 57.69 23.26
N HIS A 4 -16.92 58.11 23.96
CA HIS A 4 -15.52 57.80 23.62
C HIS A 4 -15.13 56.36 24.02
N THR A 5 -15.68 55.84 25.14
CA THR A 5 -15.51 54.46 25.58
C THR A 5 -16.21 53.48 24.66
N LYS A 6 -17.43 53.81 24.24
CA LYS A 6 -18.21 52.94 23.35
C LYS A 6 -17.63 52.83 21.91
N LEU A 7 -16.94 53.89 21.43
CA LEU A 7 -16.24 53.87 20.15
C LEU A 7 -14.93 53.06 20.23
N LEU A 8 -14.25 53.09 21.36
CA LEU A 8 -13.04 52.30 21.59
C LEU A 8 -13.37 50.80 21.66
N ASP A 9 -14.43 50.43 22.38
CA ASP A 9 -14.88 49.04 22.48
C ASP A 9 -15.30 48.47 21.12
N VAL A 10 -16.00 49.24 20.29
CA VAL A 10 -16.41 48.81 18.91
C VAL A 10 -15.22 48.70 17.97
N VAL A 11 -14.20 49.57 18.12
CA VAL A 11 -12.97 49.49 17.30
C VAL A 11 -12.06 48.35 17.75
N GLU A 12 -11.97 48.08 19.05
CA GLU A 12 -11.23 46.92 19.57
C GLU A 12 -11.86 45.62 19.14
N ASP A 13 -13.21 45.48 19.26
CA ASP A 13 -13.92 44.27 18.85
C ASP A 13 -13.75 44.01 17.34
N ASN A 14 -13.88 45.04 16.49
CA ASN A 14 -13.71 44.88 15.04
C ASN A 14 -12.24 44.59 14.66
N LEU A 15 -11.27 45.17 15.35
CA LEU A 15 -9.85 44.91 15.09
C LEU A 15 -9.46 43.51 15.57
N PHE A 16 -10.06 43.06 16.70
CA PHE A 16 -9.86 41.68 17.20
C PHE A 16 -10.44 40.63 16.23
N ASP A 17 -11.64 40.88 15.72
CA ASP A 17 -12.28 39.99 14.76
C ASP A 17 -11.51 39.95 13.44
N GLU A 18 -10.97 41.07 12.96
CA GLU A 18 -10.16 41.15 11.74
C GLU A 18 -8.82 40.44 11.92
N ILE A 19 -8.14 40.57 13.06
CA ILE A 19 -6.90 39.87 13.40
C ILE A 19 -7.14 38.35 13.56
N ILE A 20 -8.25 37.94 14.16
CA ILE A 20 -8.63 36.53 14.28
C ILE A 20 -8.97 35.95 12.89
N TYR A 21 -9.62 36.73 12.02
CA TYR A 21 -9.96 36.30 10.65
C TYR A 21 -8.72 36.18 9.77
N GLU A 22 -7.77 37.14 9.82
CA GLU A 22 -6.50 37.06 9.12
C GLU A 22 -5.62 35.90 9.59
N ASN A 23 -5.50 35.71 10.92
CA ASN A 23 -4.77 34.58 11.47
C ASN A 23 -5.42 33.23 11.14
N ARG A 24 -6.74 33.17 11.10
CA ARG A 24 -7.48 31.95 10.70
C ARG A 24 -7.31 31.65 9.23
N PHE A 25 -7.28 32.65 8.37
CA PHE A 25 -7.03 32.50 6.93
C PHE A 25 -5.59 32.04 6.67
N LEU A 26 -4.61 32.66 7.34
CA LEU A 26 -3.21 32.25 7.27
C LEU A 26 -3.01 30.81 7.80
N TYR A 27 -3.66 30.47 8.90
CA TYR A 27 -3.64 29.11 9.45
C TYR A 27 -4.20 28.10 8.45
N LEU A 28 -5.35 28.38 7.82
CA LEU A 28 -5.94 27.53 6.80
C LEU A 28 -5.03 27.36 5.57
N ILE A 29 -4.32 28.39 5.13
CA ILE A 29 -3.37 28.31 4.01
C ILE A 29 -2.19 27.43 4.39
N VAL A 30 -1.63 27.59 5.59
CA VAL A 30 -0.52 26.78 6.08
C VAL A 30 -0.95 25.31 6.24
N GLU A 31 -2.11 25.07 6.83
CA GLU A 31 -2.68 23.73 7.00
C GLU A 31 -2.94 23.06 5.64
N MET A 32 -3.51 23.80 4.69
CA MET A 32 -3.73 23.30 3.31
C MET A 32 -2.40 23.02 2.60
N GLY A 33 -1.39 23.85 2.79
CA GLY A 33 -0.04 23.64 2.25
C GLY A 33 0.62 22.36 2.81
N LEU A 34 0.51 22.14 4.13
CA LEU A 34 1.02 20.94 4.79
C LEU A 34 0.25 19.69 4.32
N TYR A 35 -1.06 19.79 4.17
CA TYR A 35 -1.90 18.70 3.66
C TYR A 35 -1.56 18.33 2.21
N MET A 36 -1.38 19.33 1.35
CA MET A 36 -0.94 19.12 -0.05
C MET A 36 0.44 18.46 -0.11
N LYS A 37 1.37 18.90 0.71
CA LYS A 37 2.71 18.29 0.81
C LYS A 37 2.62 16.83 1.22
N LYS A 38 1.81 16.51 2.22
CA LYS A 38 1.55 15.13 2.67
C LYS A 38 1.02 14.26 1.53
N ILE A 39 0.00 14.72 0.80
CA ILE A 39 -0.56 13.98 -0.34
C ILE A 39 0.50 13.71 -1.42
N ILE A 40 1.32 14.70 -1.76
CA ILE A 40 2.37 14.54 -2.76
C ILE A 40 3.38 13.48 -2.34
N PHE A 41 3.83 13.49 -1.07
CA PHE A 41 4.73 12.46 -0.54
C PHE A 41 4.09 11.07 -0.58
N MET A 42 2.84 10.93 -0.13
CA MET A 42 2.11 9.67 -0.22
C MET A 42 2.03 9.15 -1.66
N MET A 43 1.76 10.01 -2.64
CA MET A 43 1.72 9.62 -4.06
C MET A 43 3.10 9.13 -4.57
N ILE A 44 4.17 9.79 -4.16
CA ILE A 44 5.54 9.38 -4.53
C ILE A 44 5.85 7.98 -3.97
N TYR A 45 5.53 7.73 -2.69
CA TYR A 45 5.73 6.42 -2.06
C TYR A 45 4.86 5.34 -2.71
N ASP A 46 3.60 5.66 -3.05
CA ASP A 46 2.71 4.74 -3.76
C ASP A 46 3.26 4.35 -5.14
N VAL A 47 3.76 5.32 -5.91
CA VAL A 47 4.35 5.06 -7.23
C VAL A 47 5.62 4.21 -7.11
N ILE A 48 6.55 4.62 -6.25
CA ILE A 48 7.80 3.88 -6.04
C ILE A 48 7.52 2.48 -5.53
N GLY A 49 6.68 2.34 -4.51
CA GLY A 49 6.29 1.05 -3.96
C GLY A 49 5.61 0.16 -5.00
N SER A 50 4.71 0.73 -5.81
CA SER A 50 4.04 0.01 -6.90
C SER A 50 5.00 -0.44 -7.99
N VAL A 51 6.04 0.34 -8.31
CA VAL A 51 7.10 -0.06 -9.24
C VAL A 51 7.87 -1.26 -8.69
N PHE A 52 8.28 -1.24 -7.42
CA PHE A 52 8.97 -2.38 -6.80
C PHE A 52 8.11 -3.65 -6.80
N ILE A 53 6.82 -3.55 -6.45
CA ILE A 53 5.90 -4.67 -6.47
C ILE A 53 5.68 -5.17 -7.91
N GLY A 54 5.48 -4.27 -8.86
CA GLY A 54 5.27 -4.64 -10.25
C GLY A 54 6.50 -5.31 -10.88
N VAL A 55 7.70 -4.84 -10.60
CA VAL A 55 8.96 -5.50 -11.02
C VAL A 55 9.04 -6.90 -10.40
N SER A 56 8.71 -7.05 -9.13
CA SER A 56 8.65 -8.35 -8.46
C SER A 56 7.73 -9.33 -9.19
N ILE A 57 6.55 -8.88 -9.57
CA ILE A 57 5.53 -9.72 -10.23
C ILE A 57 5.93 -10.01 -11.68
N VAL A 58 6.18 -8.96 -12.49
CA VAL A 58 6.35 -9.09 -13.94
C VAL A 58 7.72 -9.68 -14.28
N CYS A 59 8.80 -9.13 -13.71
CA CYS A 59 10.14 -9.55 -14.09
C CYS A 59 10.56 -10.88 -13.47
N PHE A 60 10.06 -11.22 -12.28
CA PHE A 60 10.52 -12.41 -11.56
C PHE A 60 9.45 -13.47 -11.38
N ALA A 61 8.27 -13.16 -10.84
CA ALA A 61 7.28 -14.17 -10.51
C ALA A 61 6.68 -14.80 -11.77
N VAL A 62 6.26 -13.99 -12.75
CA VAL A 62 5.75 -14.46 -14.04
C VAL A 62 6.85 -15.20 -14.83
N ALA A 63 8.07 -14.67 -14.83
CA ALA A 63 9.19 -15.26 -15.55
C ALA A 63 9.62 -16.64 -15.00
N ALA A 64 9.37 -16.91 -13.73
CA ALA A 64 9.75 -18.15 -13.06
C ALA A 64 8.57 -19.10 -12.78
N ASP A 65 7.38 -18.82 -13.33
CA ASP A 65 6.15 -19.63 -13.21
C ASP A 65 5.81 -20.00 -11.78
N PHE A 66 5.77 -18.98 -10.87
CA PHE A 66 5.25 -19.17 -9.53
C PHE A 66 4.28 -18.04 -9.17
N ALA A 67 3.32 -18.32 -8.30
CA ALA A 67 2.43 -17.29 -7.78
C ALA A 67 3.04 -16.65 -6.52
N PRO A 68 3.12 -15.30 -6.45
CA PRO A 68 3.29 -14.60 -5.20
C PRO A 68 2.13 -14.88 -4.25
N GLY A 69 2.24 -14.47 -2.98
CA GLY A 69 1.11 -14.51 -2.06
C GLY A 69 0.03 -13.48 -2.42
N GLY A 70 -1.08 -13.56 -1.71
CA GLY A 70 -2.13 -12.54 -1.77
C GLY A 70 -2.95 -12.54 -3.05
N VAL A 71 -3.73 -11.48 -3.21
CA VAL A 71 -4.55 -11.29 -4.43
C VAL A 71 -3.69 -11.18 -5.69
N ASN A 72 -2.49 -10.63 -5.57
CA ASN A 72 -1.53 -10.61 -6.68
C ASN A 72 -1.17 -12.03 -7.15
N GLY A 73 -1.08 -12.99 -6.22
CA GLY A 73 -0.89 -14.41 -6.58
C GLY A 73 -2.08 -14.99 -7.34
N ILE A 74 -3.30 -14.68 -6.90
CA ILE A 74 -4.51 -15.10 -7.63
C ILE A 74 -4.55 -14.44 -9.02
N ALA A 75 -4.15 -13.17 -9.14
CA ALA A 75 -4.09 -12.45 -10.39
C ALA A 75 -3.05 -13.03 -11.36
N VAL A 76 -1.87 -13.43 -10.86
CA VAL A 76 -0.85 -14.13 -11.65
C VAL A 76 -1.36 -15.50 -12.12
N MET A 77 -2.04 -16.26 -11.26
CA MET A 77 -2.69 -17.51 -11.63
C MET A 77 -3.78 -17.31 -12.71
N ALA A 78 -4.59 -16.25 -12.58
CA ALA A 78 -5.60 -15.89 -13.58
C ALA A 78 -4.97 -15.49 -14.93
N ASN A 79 -3.85 -14.78 -14.90
CA ASN A 79 -3.07 -14.46 -16.09
C ASN A 79 -2.51 -15.73 -16.75
N TYR A 80 -1.94 -16.64 -15.98
CA TYR A 80 -1.41 -17.91 -16.48
C TYR A 80 -2.49 -18.78 -17.14
N LEU A 81 -3.69 -18.87 -16.54
CA LEU A 81 -4.78 -19.72 -17.05
C LEU A 81 -5.56 -19.09 -18.21
N ALA A 82 -5.77 -17.80 -18.21
CA ALA A 82 -6.73 -17.12 -19.08
C ALA A 82 -6.17 -15.88 -19.81
N ASN A 83 -4.88 -15.58 -19.67
CA ASN A 83 -4.22 -14.38 -20.22
C ASN A 83 -4.90 -13.05 -19.81
N ILE A 84 -5.56 -13.03 -18.65
CA ILE A 84 -6.16 -11.79 -18.12
C ILE A 84 -5.03 -10.89 -17.61
N PRO A 85 -5.00 -9.58 -17.96
CA PRO A 85 -4.00 -8.65 -17.43
C PRO A 85 -3.99 -8.68 -15.90
N ILE A 86 -2.79 -8.72 -15.30
CA ILE A 86 -2.62 -8.94 -13.85
C ILE A 86 -3.24 -7.82 -13.03
N GLY A 87 -3.03 -6.57 -13.44
CA GLY A 87 -3.61 -5.42 -12.76
C GLY A 87 -5.14 -5.39 -12.86
N LEU A 88 -5.71 -5.73 -14.02
CA LEU A 88 -7.15 -5.87 -14.20
C LEU A 88 -7.73 -6.97 -13.29
N ALA A 89 -7.09 -8.14 -13.26
CA ALA A 89 -7.49 -9.24 -12.39
C ALA A 89 -7.44 -8.82 -10.91
N THR A 90 -6.38 -8.11 -10.50
CA THR A 90 -6.23 -7.57 -9.15
C THR A 90 -7.40 -6.65 -8.79
N ILE A 91 -7.78 -5.71 -9.67
CA ILE A 91 -8.91 -4.81 -9.42
C ILE A 91 -10.22 -5.61 -9.25
N LEU A 92 -10.51 -6.52 -10.17
CA LEU A 92 -11.75 -7.30 -10.15
C LEU A 92 -11.90 -8.15 -8.89
N ILE A 93 -10.82 -8.83 -8.47
CA ILE A 93 -10.81 -9.66 -7.26
C ILE A 93 -10.94 -8.81 -5.99
N ASN A 94 -10.44 -7.59 -6.02
CA ASN A 94 -10.52 -6.67 -4.89
C ASN A 94 -11.92 -6.11 -4.65
N ILE A 95 -12.78 -6.02 -5.66
CA ILE A 95 -14.14 -5.47 -5.49
C ILE A 95 -14.91 -6.13 -4.32
N PRO A 96 -15.08 -7.48 -4.29
CA PRO A 96 -15.76 -8.11 -3.17
C PRO A 96 -15.03 -7.95 -1.83
N ILE A 97 -13.70 -8.02 -1.82
CA ILE A 97 -12.91 -7.87 -0.59
C ILE A 97 -13.13 -6.50 0.02
N ILE A 98 -13.11 -5.46 -0.81
CA ILE A 98 -13.38 -4.09 -0.44
C ILE A 98 -14.77 -3.95 0.19
N LEU A 99 -15.81 -4.51 -0.43
CA LEU A 99 -17.17 -4.44 0.10
C LEU A 99 -17.29 -5.04 1.50
N PHE A 100 -16.57 -6.15 1.77
CA PHE A 100 -16.58 -6.80 3.09
C PHE A 100 -15.73 -6.09 4.14
N THR A 101 -14.60 -5.47 3.74
CA THR A 101 -13.63 -4.88 4.67
C THR A 101 -13.86 -3.40 4.93
N PHE A 102 -14.65 -2.71 4.09
CA PHE A 102 -14.91 -1.27 4.16
C PHE A 102 -15.33 -0.78 5.55
N ARG A 103 -16.20 -1.55 6.24
CA ARG A 103 -16.69 -1.19 7.59
C ARG A 103 -15.62 -1.31 8.68
N SER A 104 -14.58 -2.11 8.47
CA SER A 104 -13.56 -2.41 9.48
C SER A 104 -12.37 -1.47 9.45
N LEU A 105 -12.02 -0.92 8.29
CA LEU A 105 -10.77 -0.21 8.05
C LEU A 105 -10.89 1.32 7.98
N GLY A 106 -12.12 1.85 7.90
CA GLY A 106 -12.36 3.28 7.82
C GLY A 106 -12.23 3.85 6.39
N LYS A 107 -12.87 5.03 6.18
CA LYS A 107 -12.99 5.65 4.85
C LYS A 107 -11.65 6.15 4.29
N ALA A 108 -10.77 6.68 5.16
CA ALA A 108 -9.50 7.25 4.73
C ALA A 108 -8.54 6.17 4.19
N PHE A 109 -8.33 5.09 4.96
CA PHE A 109 -7.52 3.95 4.52
C PHE A 109 -8.01 3.37 3.20
N PHE A 110 -9.33 3.25 3.06
CA PHE A 110 -9.95 2.76 1.84
C PHE A 110 -9.66 3.64 0.63
N LEU A 111 -9.85 4.97 0.73
CA LEU A 111 -9.59 5.90 -0.37
C LEU A 111 -8.12 5.89 -0.80
N TYR A 112 -7.20 5.88 0.17
CA TYR A 112 -5.77 5.78 -0.12
C TYR A 112 -5.42 4.48 -0.81
N SER A 113 -5.97 3.35 -0.33
CA SER A 113 -5.70 2.03 -0.91
C SER A 113 -6.28 1.86 -2.31
N VAL A 114 -7.49 2.35 -2.59
CA VAL A 114 -8.06 2.33 -3.95
C VAL A 114 -7.18 3.11 -4.93
N LYS A 115 -6.72 4.29 -4.53
CA LYS A 115 -5.76 5.08 -5.32
C LYS A 115 -4.49 4.27 -5.63
N THR A 116 -3.86 3.68 -4.62
CA THR A 116 -2.64 2.88 -4.77
C THR A 116 -2.87 1.65 -5.63
N MET A 117 -4.00 0.96 -5.45
CA MET A 117 -4.38 -0.19 -6.25
C MET A 117 -4.52 0.17 -7.74
N VAL A 118 -5.16 1.30 -8.07
CA VAL A 118 -5.29 1.77 -9.46
C VAL A 118 -3.93 2.11 -10.05
N ILE A 119 -3.07 2.83 -9.30
CA ILE A 119 -1.70 3.16 -9.72
C ILE A 119 -0.89 1.88 -9.99
N SER A 120 -0.90 0.94 -9.04
CA SER A 120 -0.17 -0.32 -9.13
C SER A 120 -0.63 -1.15 -10.33
N SER A 121 -1.95 -1.31 -10.50
CA SER A 121 -2.53 -2.07 -11.61
C SER A 121 -2.19 -1.46 -12.97
N PHE A 122 -2.28 -0.13 -13.09
CA PHE A 122 -1.88 0.57 -14.31
C PHE A 122 -0.39 0.39 -14.62
N LEU A 123 0.47 0.52 -13.62
CA LEU A 123 1.91 0.32 -13.81
C LEU A 123 2.23 -1.11 -14.24
N ILE A 124 1.62 -2.12 -13.62
CA ILE A 124 1.84 -3.52 -13.96
C ILE A 124 1.43 -3.81 -15.41
N ASP A 125 0.22 -3.41 -15.82
CA ASP A 125 -0.35 -3.82 -17.10
C ASP A 125 0.17 -3.00 -18.29
N TYR A 126 0.53 -1.72 -18.10
CA TYR A 126 0.88 -0.83 -19.23
C TYR A 126 2.34 -0.41 -19.28
N VAL A 127 3.01 -0.30 -18.12
CA VAL A 127 4.38 0.20 -18.04
C VAL A 127 5.37 -0.96 -17.87
N LEU A 128 5.18 -1.75 -16.82
CA LEU A 128 6.12 -2.76 -16.40
C LEU A 128 6.01 -4.05 -17.22
N CYS A 129 4.88 -4.33 -17.87
CA CYS A 129 4.70 -5.46 -18.78
C CYS A 129 5.69 -5.47 -19.95
N ARG A 130 6.35 -4.33 -20.22
CA ARG A 130 7.36 -4.20 -21.29
C ARG A 130 8.80 -4.44 -20.81
N LEU A 131 8.99 -4.64 -19.51
CA LEU A 131 10.30 -4.90 -18.96
C LEU A 131 10.80 -6.31 -19.36
N PRO A 132 12.13 -6.48 -19.47
CA PRO A 132 12.69 -7.80 -19.76
C PRO A 132 12.40 -8.78 -18.64
N LEU A 133 12.04 -9.99 -19.00
CA LEU A 133 11.85 -11.10 -18.05
C LEU A 133 13.20 -11.58 -17.53
N TYR A 134 13.23 -12.02 -16.31
CA TYR A 134 14.42 -12.62 -15.72
C TYR A 134 14.64 -14.05 -16.27
N HIS A 135 15.83 -14.35 -16.77
CA HIS A 135 16.18 -15.64 -17.36
C HIS A 135 17.16 -16.48 -16.53
N GLY A 136 17.29 -16.20 -15.24
CA GLY A 136 18.17 -16.96 -14.35
C GLY A 136 17.47 -18.13 -13.64
N SER A 137 18.06 -18.60 -12.54
CA SER A 137 17.46 -19.68 -11.77
C SER A 137 16.15 -19.24 -11.10
N ARG A 138 15.14 -20.12 -11.07
CA ARG A 138 13.82 -19.87 -10.46
C ARG A 138 13.92 -19.55 -8.96
N LEU A 139 14.87 -20.19 -8.25
CA LEU A 139 15.12 -19.90 -6.83
C LEU A 139 15.61 -18.46 -6.62
N LEU A 140 16.56 -18.01 -7.45
CA LEU A 140 17.06 -16.63 -7.37
C LEU A 140 15.97 -15.62 -7.76
N ALA A 141 15.14 -15.95 -8.75
CA ALA A 141 13.96 -15.15 -9.09
C ALA A 141 13.02 -14.99 -7.90
N ALA A 142 12.72 -16.07 -7.16
CA ALA A 142 11.86 -16.02 -5.98
C ALA A 142 12.45 -15.16 -4.85
N ILE A 143 13.76 -15.23 -4.62
CA ILE A 143 14.45 -14.40 -3.63
C ILE A 143 14.43 -12.92 -4.03
N LEU A 144 14.80 -12.60 -5.27
CA LEU A 144 14.81 -11.21 -5.76
C LEU A 144 13.40 -10.62 -5.81
N ALA A 145 12.41 -11.41 -6.23
CA ALA A 145 11.01 -11.04 -6.17
C ALA A 145 10.58 -10.72 -4.73
N GLY A 146 10.93 -11.57 -3.78
CA GLY A 146 10.58 -11.37 -2.37
C GLY A 146 11.20 -10.10 -1.79
N ILE A 147 12.48 -9.84 -2.07
CA ILE A 147 13.16 -8.61 -1.60
C ILE A 147 12.49 -7.37 -2.21
N THR A 148 12.29 -7.35 -3.53
CA THR A 148 11.70 -6.19 -4.21
C THR A 148 10.25 -5.95 -3.77
N ALA A 149 9.45 -7.00 -3.63
CA ALA A 149 8.08 -6.88 -3.11
C ALA A 149 8.06 -6.38 -1.67
N GLY A 150 8.92 -6.90 -0.79
CA GLY A 150 8.99 -6.49 0.62
C GLY A 150 9.33 -5.01 0.77
N ILE A 151 10.27 -4.49 -0.04
CA ILE A 151 10.57 -3.05 -0.09
C ILE A 151 9.33 -2.27 -0.55
N GLY A 152 8.70 -2.69 -1.64
CA GLY A 152 7.52 -2.01 -2.19
C GLY A 152 6.35 -1.97 -1.19
N TYR A 153 6.02 -3.11 -0.58
CA TYR A 153 4.97 -3.18 0.44
C TYR A 153 5.28 -2.33 1.67
N SER A 154 6.55 -2.29 2.13
CA SER A 154 6.92 -1.49 3.27
C SER A 154 6.71 0.00 3.05
N LEU A 155 7.00 0.51 1.84
CA LEU A 155 6.76 1.89 1.46
C LEU A 155 5.27 2.24 1.47
N ILE A 156 4.43 1.39 0.87
CA ILE A 156 2.99 1.61 0.76
C ILE A 156 2.30 1.51 2.14
N PHE A 157 2.64 0.49 2.94
CA PHE A 157 2.00 0.31 4.25
C PHE A 157 2.43 1.35 5.27
N ASN A 158 3.64 1.88 5.15
CA ASN A 158 4.12 2.95 6.02
C ASN A 158 3.31 4.24 5.86
N GLU A 159 2.77 4.49 4.67
CA GLU A 159 1.91 5.63 4.37
C GLU A 159 0.41 5.38 4.68
N GLY A 160 0.08 4.27 5.33
CA GLY A 160 -1.30 3.92 5.67
C GLY A 160 -2.15 3.56 4.45
N SER A 161 -1.51 3.06 3.40
CA SER A 161 -2.12 2.65 2.13
C SER A 161 -1.91 1.15 1.90
N SER A 162 -2.54 0.57 0.88
CA SER A 162 -2.43 -0.85 0.53
C SER A 162 -2.65 -1.04 -0.97
N THR A 163 -2.07 -2.09 -1.53
CA THR A 163 -2.35 -2.52 -2.91
C THR A 163 -3.68 -3.27 -3.04
N GLY A 164 -4.39 -3.43 -1.94
CA GLY A 164 -5.66 -4.18 -1.90
C GLY A 164 -5.47 -5.64 -1.51
N GLY A 165 -6.53 -6.42 -1.65
CA GLY A 165 -6.48 -7.85 -1.49
C GLY A 165 -6.39 -8.34 -0.05
N THR A 166 -5.57 -9.36 0.13
CA THR A 166 -5.28 -9.93 1.45
C THR A 166 -4.73 -8.90 2.42
N ASP A 167 -4.10 -7.83 1.94
CA ASP A 167 -3.60 -6.73 2.74
C ASP A 167 -4.72 -6.09 3.58
N PHE A 168 -5.94 -5.96 3.06
CA PHE A 168 -7.09 -5.48 3.82
C PHE A 168 -7.44 -6.41 4.99
N ILE A 169 -7.34 -7.71 4.76
CA ILE A 169 -7.56 -8.71 5.80
C ILE A 169 -6.46 -8.61 6.86
N ILE A 170 -5.20 -8.48 6.41
CA ILE A 170 -4.03 -8.32 7.27
C ILE A 170 -4.15 -7.05 8.12
N ALA A 171 -4.50 -5.91 7.51
CA ALA A 171 -4.72 -4.65 8.21
C ALA A 171 -5.85 -4.75 9.26
N ALA A 172 -6.97 -5.40 8.92
CA ALA A 172 -8.07 -5.62 9.84
C ALA A 172 -7.69 -6.51 11.02
N ILE A 173 -6.87 -7.56 10.79
CA ILE A 173 -6.34 -8.43 11.85
C ILE A 173 -5.33 -7.64 12.71
N LYS A 174 -4.44 -6.87 12.09
CA LYS A 174 -3.45 -6.06 12.78
C LYS A 174 -4.09 -5.03 13.72
N LYS A 175 -5.19 -4.40 13.30
CA LYS A 175 -5.98 -3.50 14.17
C LYS A 175 -6.48 -4.20 15.43
N LYS A 176 -6.86 -5.49 15.34
CA LYS A 176 -7.28 -6.30 16.49
C LYS A 176 -6.12 -6.90 17.30
N LYS A 177 -4.97 -7.12 16.65
CA LYS A 177 -3.78 -7.76 17.22
C LYS A 177 -2.52 -6.94 16.93
N PRO A 178 -2.33 -5.77 17.54
CA PRO A 178 -1.25 -4.82 17.21
C PRO A 178 0.17 -5.37 17.45
N LYS A 179 0.32 -6.40 18.29
CA LYS A 179 1.61 -7.05 18.59
C LYS A 179 2.14 -7.91 17.44
N MET A 180 1.30 -8.33 16.49
CA MET A 180 1.75 -9.13 15.34
C MET A 180 2.34 -8.21 14.27
N THR A 181 3.43 -8.64 13.61
CA THR A 181 4.01 -7.90 12.49
C THR A 181 3.19 -8.08 11.22
N PHE A 182 3.30 -7.14 10.28
CA PHE A 182 2.64 -7.27 8.97
C PHE A 182 3.18 -8.47 8.21
N GLY A 183 4.51 -8.70 8.23
CA GLY A 183 5.13 -9.82 7.55
C GLY A 183 4.64 -11.18 8.07
N LEU A 184 4.49 -11.35 9.39
CA LEU A 184 3.97 -12.59 9.96
C LEU A 184 2.51 -12.84 9.52
N LEU A 185 1.68 -11.80 9.50
CA LEU A 185 0.29 -11.91 9.05
C LEU A 185 0.20 -12.20 7.56
N ALA A 186 1.03 -11.52 6.76
CA ALA A 186 1.14 -11.77 5.32
C ALA A 186 1.55 -13.23 5.06
N PHE A 187 2.59 -13.72 5.72
CA PHE A 187 3.02 -15.11 5.62
C PHE A 187 1.88 -16.10 5.90
N ALA A 188 1.10 -15.87 6.96
CA ALA A 188 0.01 -16.78 7.35
C ALA A 188 -1.16 -16.77 6.35
N VAL A 189 -1.54 -15.59 5.83
CA VAL A 189 -2.68 -15.46 4.91
C VAL A 189 -2.27 -15.86 3.48
N ASP A 190 -1.13 -15.38 3.02
CA ASP A 190 -0.66 -15.59 1.65
C ASP A 190 -0.17 -17.01 1.42
N GLY A 191 0.33 -17.68 2.46
CA GLY A 191 0.74 -19.09 2.39
C GLY A 191 -0.38 -20.01 1.93
N ILE A 192 -1.64 -19.70 2.27
CA ILE A 192 -2.81 -20.45 1.79
C ILE A 192 -2.96 -20.32 0.27
N ILE A 193 -2.76 -19.11 -0.26
CA ILE A 193 -2.89 -18.85 -1.71
C ILE A 193 -1.75 -19.50 -2.48
N VAL A 194 -0.54 -19.43 -1.92
CA VAL A 194 0.61 -20.12 -2.50
C VAL A 194 0.41 -21.64 -2.53
N LEU A 195 -0.24 -22.21 -1.51
CA LEU A 195 -0.61 -23.63 -1.50
C LEU A 195 -1.57 -23.96 -2.66
N LEU A 196 -2.54 -23.10 -2.94
CA LEU A 196 -3.47 -23.28 -4.06
C LEU A 196 -2.77 -23.21 -5.43
N SER A 197 -1.62 -22.56 -5.54
CA SER A 197 -0.87 -22.47 -6.80
C SER A 197 -0.40 -23.82 -7.34
N ILE A 198 -0.24 -24.83 -6.50
CA ILE A 198 0.10 -26.20 -6.93
C ILE A 198 -0.90 -26.74 -7.95
N PHE A 199 -2.18 -26.48 -7.74
CA PHE A 199 -3.25 -26.97 -8.61
C PHE A 199 -3.28 -26.24 -9.95
N VAL A 200 -2.83 -24.98 -9.97
CA VAL A 200 -2.83 -24.13 -11.17
C VAL A 200 -1.62 -24.42 -12.05
N PHE A 201 -0.43 -24.37 -11.48
CA PHE A 201 0.82 -24.60 -12.23
C PHE A 201 1.11 -26.11 -12.43
N LYS A 202 0.41 -26.99 -11.72
CA LYS A 202 0.61 -28.45 -11.75
C LYS A 202 2.05 -28.88 -11.47
N GLU A 203 2.79 -28.07 -10.76
CA GLU A 203 4.21 -28.26 -10.46
C GLU A 203 4.47 -27.97 -8.99
N ALA A 204 4.98 -28.96 -8.24
CA ALA A 204 5.31 -28.80 -6.83
C ALA A 204 6.42 -27.75 -6.59
N LEU A 205 7.31 -27.56 -7.57
CA LEU A 205 8.37 -26.56 -7.50
C LEU A 205 7.81 -25.13 -7.48
N ALA A 206 6.71 -24.86 -8.18
CA ALA A 206 6.04 -23.54 -8.12
C ALA A 206 5.61 -23.17 -6.71
N PHE A 207 5.09 -24.14 -5.96
CA PHE A 207 4.78 -23.95 -4.53
C PHE A 207 6.02 -23.64 -3.70
N ILE A 208 7.13 -24.37 -3.91
CA ILE A 208 8.38 -24.15 -3.15
C ILE A 208 8.88 -22.74 -3.43
N TYR A 209 8.92 -22.29 -4.67
CA TYR A 209 9.36 -20.93 -5.04
C TYR A 209 8.40 -19.85 -4.50
N GLY A 210 7.09 -20.09 -4.54
CA GLY A 210 6.08 -19.22 -3.92
C GLY A 210 6.27 -19.10 -2.40
N MET A 211 6.60 -20.21 -1.70
CA MET A 211 6.91 -20.18 -0.28
C MET A 211 8.19 -19.41 0.03
N VAL A 212 9.26 -19.63 -0.75
CA VAL A 212 10.51 -18.85 -0.63
C VAL A 212 10.21 -17.36 -0.81
N TYR A 213 9.47 -17.01 -1.86
CA TYR A 213 9.02 -15.63 -2.09
C TYR A 213 8.30 -15.06 -0.86
N THR A 214 7.29 -15.76 -0.33
CA THR A 214 6.47 -15.29 0.79
C THR A 214 7.29 -15.10 2.06
N ILE A 215 8.22 -16.02 2.36
CA ILE A 215 9.14 -15.89 3.50
C ILE A 215 10.04 -14.66 3.33
N VAL A 216 10.70 -14.54 2.17
CA VAL A 216 11.62 -13.43 1.90
C VAL A 216 10.89 -12.09 1.91
N THR A 217 9.70 -12.02 1.30
CA THR A 217 8.85 -10.82 1.32
C THR A 217 8.48 -10.41 2.74
N SER A 218 8.06 -11.37 3.57
CA SER A 218 7.68 -11.10 4.97
C SER A 218 8.83 -10.54 5.79
N VAL A 219 10.01 -11.14 5.65
CA VAL A 219 11.23 -10.69 6.34
C VAL A 219 11.67 -9.32 5.82
N ALA A 220 11.72 -9.13 4.50
CA ALA A 220 12.13 -7.87 3.88
C ALA A 220 11.17 -6.72 4.26
N LEU A 221 9.87 -6.99 4.26
CA LEU A 221 8.84 -6.03 4.68
C LEU A 221 9.03 -5.59 6.14
N ASP A 222 9.19 -6.54 7.05
CA ASP A 222 9.36 -6.22 8.48
C ASP A 222 10.66 -5.45 8.72
N LEU A 223 11.78 -5.85 8.09
CA LEU A 223 13.06 -5.16 8.20
C LEU A 223 12.99 -3.74 7.63
N CYS A 224 12.44 -3.56 6.43
CA CYS A 224 12.31 -2.24 5.80
C CYS A 224 11.38 -1.33 6.63
N THR A 225 10.28 -1.85 7.15
CA THR A 225 9.37 -1.10 8.04
C THR A 225 10.09 -0.65 9.31
N LEU A 226 10.94 -1.48 9.91
CA LEU A 226 11.74 -1.10 11.08
C LEU A 226 12.74 0.02 10.74
N VAL A 227 13.40 -0.07 9.58
CA VAL A 227 14.34 0.97 9.12
C VAL A 227 13.61 2.29 8.88
N LEU A 228 12.47 2.27 8.17
CA LEU A 228 11.67 3.47 7.89
C LEU A 228 11.22 4.15 9.19
N LYS A 229 10.77 3.38 10.18
CA LYS A 229 10.38 3.91 11.50
C LYS A 229 11.56 4.57 12.25
N LYS A 230 12.74 3.96 12.21
CA LYS A 230 13.95 4.52 12.84
C LYS A 230 14.42 5.80 12.16
N CYS A 231 14.25 5.93 10.86
CA CYS A 231 14.63 7.12 10.10
C CYS A 231 13.61 8.27 10.20
N HIS A 232 12.59 8.20 11.06
CA HIS A 232 11.50 9.17 11.17
C HIS A 232 10.81 9.51 9.83
N LEU A 233 10.79 8.57 8.89
CA LEU A 233 10.08 8.70 7.61
C LEU A 233 8.59 8.35 7.73
N THR A 234 8.09 8.07 8.94
CA THR A 234 6.68 7.83 9.19
C THR A 234 5.92 9.15 9.27
N TYR A 235 5.17 9.44 8.24
CA TYR A 235 4.38 10.68 8.14
C TYR A 235 2.92 10.50 8.58
N VAL A 236 2.50 9.29 8.92
CA VAL A 236 1.12 8.99 9.33
C VAL A 236 1.15 8.24 10.65
N ASP A 237 0.80 8.93 11.73
CA ASP A 237 0.48 8.26 12.98
C ASP A 237 -0.79 7.41 12.76
N CYS A 238 -0.64 6.09 12.84
CA CYS A 238 -1.75 5.15 12.73
C CYS A 238 -2.71 5.19 13.94
N GLU A 239 -2.60 6.17 14.83
CA GLU A 239 -3.46 6.33 16.01
C GLU A 239 -4.77 7.07 15.72
N GLU A 240 -4.95 7.68 14.53
CA GLU A 240 -6.19 8.37 14.16
C GLU A 240 -7.07 7.62 13.13
N ILE A 241 -6.89 6.30 12.97
CA ILE A 241 -7.77 5.51 12.11
C ILE A 241 -8.73 4.66 12.93
#